data_5dd301304cb1cb99e81d187551d52b61
#
_entry.id   5dd301304cb1cb99e81d187551d52b61
#
_cell.length_a   1.000
_cell.length_b   1.000
_cell.length_c   1.000
_cell.angle_alpha   90.00
_cell.angle_beta   90.00
_cell.angle_gamma   90.00
#
_symmetry.space_group_name_H-M   'P 1'
#
loop_
_entity.id
_entity.type
_entity.pdbx_description
1 polymer ?
#
loop_
_entity_poly.entity_id
_entity_poly.type
_entity_poly.pdbx_seq_one_letter_code
_entity_poly.pdbx_strand_id
1 'polypeptide(L)'
;MADLPFLVELNEQNLTETLQRSVETPLVINFYAPSHKESADFANLLQRVAEQHQGQFILGLVNCETEQMIAAQFRIQALPTTYLFKE
;
A
#
# COMPACT_ATOMS: atom_id res chain seq x y z
N MET A 1 -8.89 -15.11 4.45
CA MET A 1 -7.55 -14.74 3.99
C MET A 1 -6.64 -14.51 5.18
N ALA A 2 -5.43 -15.00 5.11
CA ALA A 2 -4.50 -14.81 6.21
C ALA A 2 -4.06 -13.35 6.28
N ASP A 3 -4.12 -12.78 7.47
CA ASP A 3 -3.60 -11.44 7.70
C ASP A 3 -2.11 -11.54 7.94
N LEU A 4 -1.35 -11.00 7.00
CA LEU A 4 0.09 -10.98 7.14
C LEU A 4 0.50 -9.63 7.72
N PRO A 5 1.40 -9.63 8.72
CA PRO A 5 1.77 -8.37 9.37
C PRO A 5 2.42 -7.36 8.41
N PHE A 6 2.95 -7.84 7.28
CA PHE A 6 3.61 -6.98 6.31
C PHE A 6 2.74 -6.66 5.09
N LEU A 7 1.49 -7.12 5.06
CA LEU A 7 0.51 -6.76 4.02
C LEU A 7 -0.66 -6.08 4.70
N VAL A 8 -0.88 -4.81 4.38
CA VAL A 8 -1.92 -4.02 5.03
C VAL A 8 -2.77 -3.34 3.97
N GLU A 9 -4.09 -3.56 4.03
CA GLU A 9 -5.00 -2.73 3.25
C GLU A 9 -5.25 -1.46 4.04
N LEU A 10 -4.74 -0.34 3.53
CA LEU A 10 -4.79 0.91 4.26
C LEU A 10 -6.17 1.55 4.19
N ASN A 11 -6.57 2.12 5.32
CA ASN A 11 -7.78 2.92 5.43
C ASN A 11 -7.50 4.06 6.40
N GLU A 12 -8.50 4.91 6.64
CA GLU A 12 -8.31 6.06 7.51
C GLU A 12 -8.03 5.66 8.95
N GLN A 13 -8.47 4.47 9.35
CA GLN A 13 -8.30 4.02 10.73
C GLN A 13 -6.91 3.50 11.01
N ASN A 14 -6.23 2.92 10.01
CA ASN A 14 -4.93 2.29 10.25
C ASN A 14 -3.76 3.03 9.59
N LEU A 15 -4.02 4.10 8.84
CA LEU A 15 -2.96 4.79 8.11
C LEU A 15 -1.87 5.33 9.01
N THR A 16 -2.24 6.05 10.06
CA THR A 16 -1.27 6.67 10.95
C THR A 16 -0.40 5.62 11.63
N GLU A 17 -1.03 4.58 12.16
CA GLU A 17 -0.29 3.52 12.83
C GLU A 17 0.66 2.80 11.88
N THR A 18 0.23 2.58 10.64
CA THR A 18 1.08 1.94 9.64
C THR A 18 2.26 2.84 9.27
N LEU A 19 2.02 4.15 9.12
CA LEU A 19 3.11 5.09 8.85
C LEU A 19 4.13 5.11 9.98
N GLN A 20 3.69 4.98 11.22
CA GLN A 20 4.60 4.93 12.36
C GLN A 20 5.54 3.74 12.31
N ARG A 21 5.10 2.63 11.71
CA ARG A 21 5.94 1.45 11.57
C ARG A 21 7.12 1.67 10.64
N SER A 22 7.06 2.69 9.77
CA SER A 22 8.14 2.96 8.84
C SER A 22 9.42 3.44 9.53
N VAL A 23 9.35 3.78 10.80
CA VAL A 23 10.54 4.10 11.60
C VAL A 23 11.44 2.88 11.73
N GLU A 24 10.86 1.68 11.84
CA GLU A 24 11.62 0.46 12.06
C GLU A 24 11.72 -0.41 10.81
N THR A 25 10.71 -0.37 9.96
CA THR A 25 10.64 -1.23 8.79
C THR A 25 10.23 -0.40 7.58
N PRO A 26 10.93 -0.50 6.45
CA PRO A 26 10.51 0.25 5.26
C PRO A 26 9.05 -0.03 4.91
N LEU A 27 8.34 1.01 4.51
CA LEU A 27 6.94 0.92 4.15
C LEU A 27 6.77 1.35 2.70
N VAL A 28 6.22 0.46 1.89
CA VAL A 28 5.85 0.76 0.50
C VAL A 28 4.34 0.95 0.46
N ILE A 29 3.89 2.11 0.00
CA ILE A 29 2.46 2.36 -0.17
C ILE A 29 2.18 2.40 -1.66
N ASN A 30 1.28 1.52 -2.10
CA ASN A 30 0.89 1.42 -3.51
C ASN A 30 -0.57 1.82 -3.66
N PHE A 31 -0.82 2.74 -4.56
CA PHE A 31 -2.16 3.21 -4.89
C PHE A 31 -2.63 2.55 -6.17
N TYR A 32 -3.79 1.93 -6.12
CA TYR A 32 -4.35 1.20 -7.25
C TYR A 32 -5.87 1.39 -7.28
N ALA A 33 -6.48 0.97 -8.38
CA ALA A 33 -7.94 0.92 -8.49
C ALA A 33 -8.33 -0.42 -9.11
N PRO A 34 -9.28 -1.15 -8.52
CA PRO A 34 -9.68 -2.45 -9.07
C PRO A 34 -10.16 -2.38 -10.52
N SER A 35 -10.79 -1.29 -10.92
CA SER A 35 -11.27 -1.14 -12.30
C SER A 35 -10.19 -0.68 -13.26
N HIS A 36 -9.02 -0.28 -12.78
CA HIS A 36 -7.89 0.10 -13.62
C HIS A 36 -6.93 -1.09 -13.69
N LYS A 37 -7.01 -1.84 -14.78
CA LYS A 37 -6.36 -3.15 -14.87
C LYS A 37 -4.86 -3.09 -14.63
N GLU A 38 -4.17 -2.13 -15.21
CA GLU A 38 -2.72 -2.04 -15.05
C GLU A 38 -2.34 -1.84 -13.58
N SER A 39 -3.07 -0.97 -12.87
CA SER A 39 -2.75 -0.74 -11.47
C SER A 39 -3.10 -1.93 -10.59
N ALA A 40 -4.21 -2.63 -10.91
CA ALA A 40 -4.59 -3.82 -10.17
C ALA A 40 -3.57 -4.94 -10.37
N ASP A 41 -3.09 -5.13 -11.59
CA ASP A 41 -2.08 -6.13 -11.88
C ASP A 41 -0.76 -5.81 -11.16
N PHE A 42 -0.40 -4.55 -11.13
CA PHE A 42 0.82 -4.13 -10.43
C PHE A 42 0.69 -4.35 -8.91
N ALA A 43 -0.48 -4.05 -8.35
CA ALA A 43 -0.72 -4.30 -6.93
C ALA A 43 -0.58 -5.80 -6.61
N ASN A 44 -1.10 -6.66 -7.48
CA ASN A 44 -0.97 -8.10 -7.29
C ASN A 44 0.49 -8.55 -7.37
N LEU A 45 1.25 -7.95 -8.27
CA LEU A 45 2.67 -8.25 -8.39
C LEU A 45 3.41 -7.86 -7.10
N LEU A 46 3.13 -6.68 -6.58
CA LEU A 46 3.78 -6.22 -5.36
C LEU A 46 3.44 -7.10 -4.16
N GLN A 47 2.21 -7.62 -4.10
CA GLN A 47 1.85 -8.54 -3.04
C GLN A 47 2.69 -9.81 -3.08
N ARG A 48 2.92 -10.34 -4.28
CA ARG A 48 3.78 -11.53 -4.43
C ARG A 48 5.22 -11.23 -4.03
N VAL A 49 5.71 -10.05 -4.39
CA VAL A 49 7.06 -9.65 -4.00
C VAL A 49 7.15 -9.53 -2.48
N ALA A 50 6.16 -8.92 -1.85
CA ALA A 50 6.15 -8.78 -0.40
C ALA A 50 6.13 -10.14 0.29
N GLU A 51 5.36 -11.08 -0.25
CA GLU A 51 5.30 -12.43 0.32
C GLU A 51 6.64 -13.16 0.21
N GLN A 52 7.35 -12.93 -0.90
CA GLN A 52 8.66 -13.55 -1.07
C GLN A 52 9.70 -12.98 -0.11
N HIS A 53 9.54 -11.73 0.30
CA HIS A 53 10.50 -11.06 1.15
C HIS A 53 10.07 -10.97 2.61
N GLN A 54 9.00 -11.56 2.97
CA GLN A 54 8.45 -11.82 4.31
C GLN A 54 8.93 -10.87 5.40
N GLY A 55 8.37 -9.67 5.43
CA GLY A 55 8.66 -8.74 6.52
C GLY A 55 9.89 -7.88 6.34
N GLN A 56 10.61 -8.01 5.24
CA GLN A 56 11.72 -7.10 4.97
C GLN A 56 11.21 -5.69 4.70
N PHE A 57 9.99 -5.58 4.20
CA PHE A 57 9.29 -4.32 4.09
C PHE A 57 7.80 -4.56 4.29
N ILE A 58 7.08 -3.49 4.61
CA ILE A 58 5.63 -3.54 4.75
C ILE A 58 5.03 -3.01 3.46
N LEU A 59 4.05 -3.71 2.91
CA LEU A 59 3.31 -3.23 1.76
C LEU A 59 1.94 -2.74 2.21
N GLY A 60 1.70 -1.45 2.05
CA GLY A 60 0.38 -0.87 2.27
C GLY A 60 -0.31 -0.64 0.95
N LEU A 61 -1.50 -1.17 0.80
CA LEU A 61 -2.28 -1.02 -0.43
C LEU A 61 -3.42 -0.05 -0.19
N VAL A 62 -3.57 0.91 -1.09
CA VAL A 62 -4.68 1.86 -1.03
C VAL A 62 -5.54 1.68 -2.27
N ASN A 63 -6.77 1.25 -2.04
CA ASN A 63 -7.77 1.15 -3.09
C ASN A 63 -8.38 2.55 -3.29
N CYS A 64 -8.02 3.21 -4.38
CA CYS A 64 -8.44 4.60 -4.59
C CYS A 64 -9.93 4.73 -4.87
N GLU A 65 -10.62 3.65 -5.19
CA GLU A 65 -12.06 3.69 -5.39
C GLU A 65 -12.82 3.75 -4.06
N THR A 66 -12.25 3.16 -3.01
CA THR A 66 -12.89 3.18 -1.70
C THR A 66 -12.24 4.17 -0.74
N GLU A 67 -10.94 4.45 -0.88
CA GLU A 67 -10.20 5.31 0.04
C GLU A 67 -9.87 6.64 -0.63
N GLN A 68 -10.91 7.34 -1.04
CA GLN A 68 -10.76 8.58 -1.80
C GLN A 68 -10.09 9.69 -0.99
N MET A 69 -10.32 9.71 0.32
CA MET A 69 -9.70 10.72 1.17
C MET A 69 -8.19 10.54 1.24
N ILE A 70 -7.73 9.30 1.36
CA ILE A 70 -6.29 9.03 1.40
C ILE A 70 -5.66 9.39 0.07
N ALA A 71 -6.30 9.00 -1.04
CA ALA A 71 -5.80 9.34 -2.36
C ALA A 71 -5.68 10.86 -2.53
N ALA A 72 -6.66 11.60 -2.03
CA ALA A 72 -6.63 13.05 -2.10
C ALA A 72 -5.50 13.64 -1.25
N GLN A 73 -5.28 13.10 -0.05
CA GLN A 73 -4.22 13.57 0.82
C GLN A 73 -2.84 13.39 0.18
N PHE A 74 -2.66 12.32 -0.57
CA PHE A 74 -1.39 12.05 -1.25
C PHE A 74 -1.34 12.65 -2.65
N ARG A 75 -2.40 13.35 -3.07
CA ARG A 75 -2.49 14.03 -4.36
C ARG A 75 -2.20 13.08 -5.52
N ILE A 76 -2.85 11.92 -5.48
CA ILE A 76 -2.66 10.90 -6.50
C ILE A 76 -3.31 11.37 -7.79
N GLN A 77 -2.52 11.43 -8.88
CA GLN A 77 -3.00 11.89 -10.18
C GLN A 77 -2.96 10.80 -11.24
N ALA A 78 -2.19 9.76 -11.00
CA ALA A 78 -2.07 8.66 -11.95
C ALA A 78 -1.91 7.35 -11.22
N LEU A 79 -2.32 6.26 -11.85
CA LEU A 79 -2.20 4.93 -11.29
C LEU A 79 -1.38 4.05 -12.23
N PRO A 80 -0.56 3.15 -11.70
CA PRO A 80 -0.27 3.02 -10.26
C PRO A 80 0.70 4.10 -9.77
N THR A 81 0.63 4.42 -8.48
CA THR A 81 1.60 5.30 -7.84
C THR A 81 2.12 4.60 -6.59
N THR A 82 3.42 4.66 -6.39
CA THR A 82 4.05 3.95 -5.27
C THR A 82 4.98 4.91 -4.52
N TYR A 83 4.86 4.92 -3.20
CA TYR A 83 5.73 5.71 -2.34
C TYR A 83 6.51 4.79 -1.42
N LEU A 84 7.74 5.16 -1.14
CA LEU A 84 8.58 4.46 -0.17
C LEU A 84 8.83 5.36 1.02
N PHE A 85 8.52 4.86 2.20
CA PHE A 85 8.76 5.55 3.47
C PHE A 85 9.75 4.73 4.28
N LYS A 86 10.82 5.37 4.74
CA LYS A 86 11.74 4.73 5.66
C LYS A 86 12.45 5.79 6.48
N GLU A 87 12.97 5.34 7.62
CA GLU A 87 13.69 6.20 8.53
C GLU A 87 14.99 6.72 7.90
#